data_58121dfc9ef8c0066c8a46d6c340aca6
#
_entry.id   58121dfc9ef8c0066c8a46d6c340aca6
#
_cell.length_a   1.000
_cell.length_b   1.000
_cell.length_c   1.000
_cell.angle_alpha   90.00
_cell.angle_beta   90.00
_cell.angle_gamma   90.00
#
_symmetry.space_group_name_H-M   'P 1'
#
loop_
_entity.id
_entity.type
_entity.pdbx_description
1 polymer ?
#
loop_
_entity_poly.entity_id
_entity_poly.type
_entity_poly.pdbx_seq_one_letter_code
_entity_poly.pdbx_strand_id
1 'polypeptide(L)'
;DNDNELFEPREDVKGNIARSMFYFYTIYNNVADQNFFDQQKDVLFEWHKLDPPDEIELTRTYAIANYQNNIPNPFVIDSTLVRRIWYLNCFENINSEVLLDNILSSEDYSNNYDINSDTNINIFDLIHILNRESGQNAYFICD
;
A
#
# COMPACT_ATOMS: atom_id res chain seq x y z
N ASP A 1 -22.85 8.94 27.69
CA ASP A 1 -21.84 9.78 27.03
C ASP A 1 -21.20 8.93 25.96
N ASN A 2 -21.60 9.16 24.70
CA ASN A 2 -21.02 8.52 23.52
C ASN A 2 -19.94 9.45 22.97
N ASP A 3 -18.90 9.68 23.72
CA ASP A 3 -17.72 10.37 23.20
C ASP A 3 -16.87 9.32 22.46
N ASN A 4 -17.21 9.09 21.18
CA ASN A 4 -16.27 8.50 20.25
C ASN A 4 -15.14 9.51 20.06
N GLU A 5 -14.21 9.53 20.99
CA GLU A 5 -12.96 10.29 20.85
C GLU A 5 -12.15 9.64 19.73
N LEU A 6 -12.26 10.21 18.53
CA LEU A 6 -11.41 9.84 17.40
C LEU A 6 -10.07 10.56 17.55
N PHE A 7 -8.99 9.80 17.59
CA PHE A 7 -7.65 10.37 17.54
C PHE A 7 -7.30 10.70 16.09
N GLU A 8 -6.98 11.95 15.82
CA GLU A 8 -6.45 12.38 14.54
C GLU A 8 -5.09 13.07 14.78
N PRO A 9 -3.98 12.52 14.24
CA PRO A 9 -2.68 13.14 14.37
C PRO A 9 -2.55 14.36 13.46
N ARG A 10 -1.47 15.16 13.67
CA ARG A 10 -1.12 16.25 12.77
C ARG A 10 -0.84 15.73 11.36
N GLU A 11 -1.09 16.58 10.36
CA GLU A 11 -0.95 16.22 8.94
C GLU A 11 0.44 15.67 8.59
N ASP A 12 1.48 16.28 9.12
CA ASP A 12 2.89 15.98 8.87
C ASP A 12 3.43 14.70 9.54
N VAL A 13 2.56 13.92 10.18
CA VAL A 13 2.91 12.62 10.81
C VAL A 13 1.86 11.54 10.55
N LYS A 14 0.84 11.82 9.78
CA LYS A 14 -0.23 10.87 9.47
C LYS A 14 0.33 9.62 8.77
N GLY A 15 1.14 9.82 7.73
CA GLY A 15 1.78 8.74 7.00
C GLY A 15 2.74 7.92 7.86
N ASN A 16 3.52 8.60 8.72
CA ASN A 16 4.45 7.93 9.63
C ASN A 16 3.71 6.97 10.57
N ILE A 17 2.57 7.42 11.12
CA ILE A 17 1.71 6.59 11.98
C ILE A 17 1.12 5.43 11.18
N ALA A 18 0.59 5.71 10.00
CA ALA A 18 0.01 4.69 9.13
C ALA A 18 1.02 3.58 8.82
N ARG A 19 2.24 3.93 8.35
CA ARG A 19 3.31 2.96 8.05
C ARG A 19 3.77 2.18 9.29
N SER A 20 3.75 2.80 10.46
CA SER A 20 4.04 2.12 11.72
C SER A 20 2.97 1.10 12.09
N MET A 21 1.69 1.44 11.88
CA MET A 21 0.56 0.54 12.12
C MET A 21 0.57 -0.64 11.15
N PHE A 22 0.77 -0.41 9.85
CA PHE A 22 0.91 -1.49 8.88
C PHE A 22 2.06 -2.44 9.23
N TYR A 23 3.21 -1.90 9.66
CA TYR A 23 4.33 -2.69 10.13
C TYR A 23 3.97 -3.53 11.37
N PHE A 24 3.34 -2.90 12.36
CA PHE A 24 2.90 -3.59 13.58
C PHE A 24 1.99 -4.78 13.26
N TYR A 25 0.95 -4.58 12.46
CA TYR A 25 0.01 -5.64 12.10
C TYR A 25 0.61 -6.70 11.19
N THR A 26 1.66 -6.38 10.45
CA THR A 26 2.40 -7.38 9.66
C THR A 26 3.24 -8.29 10.55
N ILE A 27 3.96 -7.72 11.54
CA ILE A 27 4.88 -8.48 12.40
C ILE A 27 4.15 -9.21 13.52
N TYR A 28 3.09 -8.63 14.07
CA TYR A 28 2.37 -9.15 15.24
C TYR A 28 0.96 -9.65 14.88
N ASN A 29 0.74 -10.11 13.66
CA ASN A 29 -0.57 -10.56 13.16
C ASN A 29 -1.23 -11.64 14.03
N ASN A 30 -0.44 -12.45 14.76
CA ASN A 30 -0.95 -13.52 15.62
C ASN A 30 -1.53 -13.03 16.96
N VAL A 31 -1.20 -11.82 17.40
CA VAL A 31 -1.57 -11.28 18.71
C VAL A 31 -2.25 -9.92 18.64
N ALA A 32 -2.15 -9.24 17.51
CA ALA A 32 -2.81 -7.96 17.29
C ALA A 32 -4.31 -8.15 17.06
N ASP A 33 -5.12 -7.21 17.55
CA ASP A 33 -6.58 -7.24 17.34
C ASP A 33 -6.90 -6.85 15.89
N GLN A 34 -7.26 -7.84 15.09
CA GLN A 34 -7.58 -7.66 13.68
C GLN A 34 -8.84 -6.80 13.49
N ASN A 35 -9.86 -6.95 14.36
CA ASN A 35 -11.09 -6.16 14.24
C ASN A 35 -10.82 -4.67 14.45
N PHE A 36 -9.93 -4.33 15.38
CA PHE A 36 -9.51 -2.95 15.59
C PHE A 36 -8.75 -2.40 14.39
N PHE A 37 -7.91 -3.21 13.75
CA PHE A 37 -7.20 -2.81 12.53
C PHE A 37 -8.17 -2.58 11.37
N ASP A 38 -9.08 -3.51 11.13
CA ASP A 38 -10.03 -3.44 10.01
C ASP A 38 -10.92 -2.20 10.05
N GLN A 39 -11.20 -1.67 11.26
CA GLN A 39 -11.97 -0.43 11.43
C GLN A 39 -11.21 0.83 10.98
N GLN A 40 -9.90 0.82 11.02
CA GLN A 40 -9.06 1.99 10.74
C GLN A 40 -8.18 1.83 9.48
N LYS A 41 -8.08 0.64 8.93
CA LYS A 41 -7.18 0.31 7.83
C LYS A 41 -7.30 1.27 6.64
N ASP A 42 -8.52 1.57 6.22
CA ASP A 42 -8.75 2.45 5.07
C ASP A 42 -8.35 3.91 5.36
N VAL A 43 -8.61 4.39 6.57
CA VAL A 43 -8.15 5.73 7.01
C VAL A 43 -6.62 5.78 7.08
N LEU A 44 -5.98 4.73 7.59
CA LEU A 44 -4.52 4.62 7.60
C LEU A 44 -3.94 4.61 6.18
N PHE A 45 -4.62 3.97 5.23
CA PHE A 45 -4.20 3.97 3.84
C PHE A 45 -4.28 5.37 3.21
N GLU A 46 -5.37 6.11 3.46
CA GLU A 46 -5.46 7.50 3.02
C GLU A 46 -4.37 8.38 3.64
N TRP A 47 -4.07 8.22 4.92
CA TRP A 47 -2.97 8.93 5.57
C TRP A 47 -1.61 8.59 4.96
N HIS A 48 -1.39 7.33 4.63
CA HIS A 48 -0.18 6.87 3.97
C HIS A 48 0.04 7.55 2.60
N LYS A 49 -1.04 7.75 1.82
CA LYS A 49 -0.97 8.44 0.52
C LYS A 49 -0.78 9.94 0.65
N LEU A 50 -1.44 10.57 1.63
CA LEU A 50 -1.38 12.02 1.85
C LEU A 50 -0.03 12.50 2.38
N ASP A 51 0.64 11.66 3.16
CA ASP A 51 1.92 11.95 3.81
C ASP A 51 2.95 10.85 3.44
N PRO A 52 3.57 10.93 2.25
CA PRO A 52 4.54 9.95 1.81
C PRO A 52 5.83 9.97 2.65
N PRO A 53 6.64 8.88 2.64
CA PRO A 53 7.88 8.83 3.39
C PRO A 53 8.84 9.97 3.02
N ASP A 54 9.38 10.65 4.03
CA ASP A 54 10.38 11.69 3.87
C ASP A 54 11.78 11.25 4.36
N GLU A 55 12.79 12.10 4.18
CA GLU A 55 14.15 11.82 4.62
C GLU A 55 14.29 11.72 6.15
N ILE A 56 13.43 12.41 6.90
CA ILE A 56 13.42 12.38 8.37
C ILE A 56 12.92 11.03 8.84
N GLU A 57 11.82 10.55 8.27
CA GLU A 57 11.29 9.23 8.56
C GLU A 57 12.24 8.12 8.11
N LEU A 58 12.87 8.26 6.95
CA LEU A 58 13.87 7.32 6.45
C LEU A 58 15.08 7.24 7.40
N THR A 59 15.60 8.37 7.85
CA THR A 59 16.69 8.42 8.82
C THR A 59 16.29 7.77 10.14
N ARG A 60 15.07 8.04 10.61
CA ARG A 60 14.54 7.48 11.85
C ARG A 60 14.39 5.97 11.77
N THR A 61 13.86 5.44 10.66
CA THR A 61 13.66 3.98 10.51
C THR A 61 14.99 3.23 10.51
N TYR A 62 16.05 3.76 9.90
CA TYR A 62 17.40 3.18 9.99
C TYR A 62 18.02 3.29 11.38
N ALA A 63 17.80 4.40 12.09
CA ALA A 63 18.25 4.53 13.48
C ALA A 63 17.57 3.48 14.39
N ILE A 64 16.27 3.25 14.22
CA ILE A 64 15.52 2.22 14.95
C ILE A 64 15.99 0.81 14.56
N ALA A 65 16.30 0.57 13.30
CA ALA A 65 16.77 -0.72 12.80
C ALA A 65 18.00 -1.24 13.59
N ASN A 66 18.90 -0.36 14.05
CA ASN A 66 20.07 -0.74 14.86
C ASN A 66 19.70 -1.49 16.16
N TYR A 67 18.47 -1.30 16.64
CA TYR A 67 17.91 -1.98 17.83
C TYR A 67 16.99 -3.16 17.47
N GLN A 68 16.73 -3.38 16.18
CA GLN A 68 15.80 -4.39 15.65
C GLN A 68 16.50 -5.32 14.62
N ASN A 69 17.64 -5.88 14.99
CA ASN A 69 18.43 -6.78 14.13
C ASN A 69 18.80 -6.18 12.76
N ASN A 70 18.98 -4.88 12.69
CA ASN A 70 19.23 -4.10 11.47
C ASN A 70 18.07 -4.18 10.43
N ILE A 71 16.84 -4.39 10.88
CA ILE A 71 15.67 -4.45 10.01
C ILE A 71 14.91 -3.12 10.11
N PRO A 72 14.97 -2.25 9.10
CA PRO A 72 14.16 -1.03 9.04
C PRO A 72 12.71 -1.38 8.73
N ASN A 73 11.79 -0.43 8.97
CA ASN A 73 10.40 -0.60 8.58
C ASN A 73 10.29 -0.67 7.04
N PRO A 74 9.87 -1.82 6.46
CA PRO A 74 9.83 -2.00 5.03
C PRO A 74 8.83 -1.06 4.33
N PHE A 75 7.76 -0.63 5.01
CA PHE A 75 6.76 0.28 4.45
C PHE A 75 7.26 1.74 4.35
N VAL A 76 8.38 2.06 5.01
CA VAL A 76 9.10 3.34 4.82
C VAL A 76 10.09 3.23 3.67
N ILE A 77 10.74 2.06 3.51
CA ILE A 77 11.72 1.80 2.45
C ILE A 77 11.05 1.67 1.08
N ASP A 78 9.92 0.98 1.05
CA ASP A 78 9.09 0.78 -0.13
C ASP A 78 7.63 1.04 0.24
N SER A 79 7.17 2.25 -0.05
CA SER A 79 5.81 2.69 0.28
C SER A 79 4.73 1.90 -0.48
N THR A 80 5.05 1.28 -1.61
CA THR A 80 4.11 0.49 -2.39
C THR A 80 3.69 -0.80 -1.67
N LEU A 81 4.48 -1.25 -0.68
CA LEU A 81 4.19 -2.48 0.07
C LEU A 81 2.86 -2.44 0.83
N VAL A 82 2.45 -1.27 1.35
CA VAL A 82 1.17 -1.15 2.06
C VAL A 82 0.05 -1.71 1.19
N ARG A 83 0.02 -1.28 -0.04
CA ARG A 83 -0.98 -1.63 -1.00
C ARG A 83 -0.84 -3.09 -1.45
N ARG A 84 0.35 -3.51 -1.78
CA ARG A 84 0.66 -4.88 -2.22
C ARG A 84 0.32 -5.96 -1.20
N ILE A 85 0.28 -5.62 0.08
CA ILE A 85 0.01 -6.58 1.16
C ILE A 85 -1.45 -6.50 1.61
N TRP A 86 -1.99 -5.29 1.74
CA TRP A 86 -3.26 -5.07 2.42
C TRP A 86 -4.44 -4.83 1.47
N TYR A 87 -4.16 -4.52 0.18
CA TYR A 87 -5.18 -4.16 -0.80
C TYR A 87 -5.06 -4.97 -2.10
N LEU A 88 -4.58 -6.21 -1.99
CA LEU A 88 -4.37 -7.13 -3.12
C LEU A 88 -5.61 -7.38 -3.99
N ASN A 89 -6.80 -7.15 -3.44
CA ASN A 89 -8.07 -7.45 -4.13
C ASN A 89 -8.60 -6.28 -4.96
N CYS A 90 -7.87 -5.16 -5.06
CA CYS A 90 -8.34 -3.97 -5.78
C CYS A 90 -8.56 -4.21 -7.28
N PHE A 91 -7.96 -5.25 -7.84
CA PHE A 91 -8.03 -5.58 -9.29
C PHE A 91 -8.82 -6.84 -9.59
N GLU A 92 -9.64 -7.36 -8.68
CA GLU A 92 -10.49 -8.54 -8.97
C GLU A 92 -11.38 -8.33 -10.21
N ASN A 93 -11.72 -7.08 -10.51
CA ASN A 93 -12.57 -6.71 -11.63
C ASN A 93 -11.79 -6.27 -12.89
N ILE A 94 -10.46 -6.17 -12.85
CA ILE A 94 -9.66 -5.81 -14.01
C ILE A 94 -9.10 -7.10 -14.62
N ASN A 95 -9.50 -7.39 -15.84
CA ASN A 95 -8.93 -8.46 -16.65
C ASN A 95 -8.05 -7.88 -17.77
N SER A 96 -7.32 -8.74 -18.45
CA SER A 96 -6.40 -8.35 -19.52
C SER A 96 -7.09 -7.62 -20.68
N GLU A 97 -8.33 -7.94 -20.97
CA GLU A 97 -9.11 -7.33 -22.06
C GLU A 97 -9.45 -5.86 -21.73
N VAL A 98 -9.94 -5.60 -20.50
CA VAL A 98 -10.27 -4.24 -20.04
C VAL A 98 -9.02 -3.37 -19.98
N LEU A 99 -7.90 -3.90 -19.49
CA LEU A 99 -6.65 -3.14 -19.42
C LEU A 99 -6.09 -2.88 -20.82
N LEU A 100 -6.16 -3.84 -21.73
CA LEU A 100 -5.72 -3.66 -23.11
C LEU A 100 -6.52 -2.57 -23.83
N ASP A 101 -7.84 -2.54 -23.64
CA ASP A 101 -8.70 -1.49 -24.21
C ASP A 101 -8.33 -0.11 -23.67
N ASN A 102 -8.01 0.00 -22.38
CA ASN A 102 -7.53 1.26 -21.79
C ASN A 102 -6.21 1.72 -22.39
N ILE A 103 -5.24 0.83 -22.54
CA ILE A 103 -3.94 1.12 -23.17
C ILE A 103 -4.12 1.60 -24.61
N LEU A 104 -5.02 0.96 -25.38
CA LEU A 104 -5.25 1.29 -26.78
C LEU A 104 -6.08 2.55 -27.00
N SER A 105 -6.99 2.88 -26.07
CA SER A 105 -7.83 4.07 -26.17
C SER A 105 -7.08 5.36 -25.83
N SER A 106 -5.88 5.28 -25.25
CA SER A 106 -5.09 6.43 -24.80
C SER A 106 -5.91 7.35 -23.87
N GLU A 107 -6.71 6.75 -23.00
CA GLU A 107 -7.45 7.48 -22.00
C GLU A 107 -6.53 8.09 -20.94
N ASP A 108 -7.06 9.05 -20.18
CA ASP A 108 -6.31 9.69 -19.10
C ASP A 108 -5.82 8.67 -18.07
N TYR A 109 -4.65 8.93 -17.50
CA TYR A 109 -4.06 8.09 -16.46
C TYR A 109 -5.04 7.83 -15.31
N SER A 110 -5.22 6.56 -14.97
CA SER A 110 -5.97 6.12 -13.81
C SER A 110 -5.15 5.13 -13.00
N ASN A 111 -4.98 5.42 -11.73
CA ASN A 111 -4.28 4.53 -10.81
C ASN A 111 -4.84 3.08 -10.83
N ASN A 112 -6.09 2.89 -11.20
CA ASN A 112 -6.70 1.57 -11.25
C ASN A 112 -6.07 0.64 -12.29
N TYR A 113 -5.40 1.17 -13.30
CA TYR A 113 -4.80 0.42 -14.39
C TYR A 113 -3.26 0.38 -14.32
N ASP A 114 -2.65 1.18 -13.48
CA ASP A 114 -1.20 1.16 -13.20
C ASP A 114 -0.90 0.05 -12.18
N ILE A 115 -0.76 -1.17 -12.69
CA ILE A 115 -0.66 -2.39 -11.88
C ILE A 115 0.70 -2.49 -11.18
N ASN A 116 1.72 -1.99 -11.81
CA ASN A 116 3.10 -2.06 -11.31
C ASN A 116 3.51 -0.80 -10.52
N SER A 117 2.63 0.22 -10.46
CA SER A 117 2.85 1.51 -9.78
C SER A 117 4.07 2.28 -10.27
N ASP A 118 4.33 2.23 -11.58
CA ASP A 118 5.41 2.98 -12.20
C ASP A 118 4.94 4.35 -12.77
N THR A 119 3.70 4.74 -12.50
CA THR A 119 3.03 5.95 -12.99
C THR A 119 2.75 5.99 -14.49
N ASN A 120 2.85 4.84 -15.15
CA ASN A 120 2.55 4.70 -16.57
C ASN A 120 1.62 3.50 -16.78
N ILE A 121 0.55 3.68 -17.54
CA ILE A 121 -0.30 2.55 -17.95
C ILE A 121 0.21 2.04 -19.29
N ASN A 122 0.77 0.84 -19.31
CA ASN A 122 1.44 0.30 -20.49
C ASN A 122 1.46 -1.24 -20.52
N ILE A 123 2.23 -1.81 -21.44
CA ILE A 123 2.32 -3.25 -21.63
C ILE A 123 2.85 -4.01 -20.40
N PHE A 124 3.60 -3.36 -19.51
CA PHE A 124 4.11 -4.02 -18.30
C PHE A 124 2.98 -4.31 -17.32
N ASP A 125 1.98 -3.41 -17.22
CA ASP A 125 0.78 -3.64 -16.42
C ASP A 125 -0.02 -4.82 -16.96
N LEU A 126 -0.18 -4.88 -18.28
CA LEU A 126 -0.85 -5.99 -18.95
C LEU A 126 -0.16 -7.33 -18.68
N ILE A 127 1.19 -7.36 -18.67
CA ILE A 127 1.96 -8.57 -18.34
C ILE A 127 1.65 -9.04 -16.90
N HIS A 128 1.48 -8.14 -15.96
CA HIS A 128 1.09 -8.49 -14.59
C HIS A 128 -0.28 -9.17 -14.55
N ILE A 129 -1.28 -8.62 -15.25
CA ILE A 129 -2.62 -9.23 -15.33
C ILE A 129 -2.58 -10.59 -16.02
N LEU A 130 -1.90 -10.72 -17.15
CA LEU A 130 -1.78 -11.98 -17.89
C LEU A 130 -1.10 -13.08 -17.06
N ASN A 131 -0.08 -12.75 -16.29
CA ASN A 131 0.58 -13.68 -15.38
C ASN A 131 -0.39 -14.16 -14.28
N ARG A 132 -1.25 -13.29 -13.77
CA ARG A 132 -2.32 -13.65 -12.83
C ARG A 132 -3.31 -14.61 -13.47
N GLU A 133 -3.84 -14.28 -14.62
CA GLU A 133 -4.84 -15.07 -15.34
C GLU A 133 -4.29 -16.45 -15.73
N SER A 134 -2.99 -16.55 -15.98
CA SER A 134 -2.31 -17.83 -16.28
C SER A 134 -1.99 -18.67 -15.03
N GLY A 135 -2.30 -18.18 -13.83
CA GLY A 135 -2.01 -18.87 -12.56
C GLY A 135 -0.52 -18.85 -12.18
N GLN A 136 0.31 -18.05 -12.86
CA GLN A 136 1.68 -17.81 -12.44
C GLN A 136 1.65 -16.80 -11.28
N ASN A 137 2.49 -17.03 -10.25
CA ASN A 137 2.59 -16.16 -9.08
C ASN A 137 3.08 -14.75 -9.51
N ALA A 138 2.15 -13.93 -9.95
CA ALA A 138 2.41 -12.52 -10.15
C ALA A 138 2.19 -11.80 -8.81
N TYR A 139 3.19 -11.12 -8.33
CA TYR A 139 3.05 -10.19 -7.21
C TYR A 139 2.27 -8.98 -7.70
N PHE A 140 1.01 -8.86 -7.27
CA PHE A 140 0.14 -7.77 -7.69
C PHE A 140 0.37 -6.56 -6.81
N ILE A 141 0.42 -5.44 -7.49
CA ILE A 141 0.47 -4.12 -6.89
C ILE A 141 -0.87 -3.48 -7.22
N CYS A 142 -1.67 -3.17 -6.19
CA CYS A 142 -2.84 -2.32 -6.33
C CYS A 142 -2.48 -0.89 -5.96
N ASP A 143 -2.83 0.15 -6.71
CA ASP A 143 -2.73 1.59 -6.40
C ASP A 143 -4.08 2.22 -6.12
#